data_11abdda7144f3f147cd664fe1d40da25
#
_entry.id   11abdda7144f3f147cd664fe1d40da25
#
_cell.length_a   1.000
_cell.length_b   1.000
_cell.length_c   1.000
_cell.angle_alpha   90.00
_cell.angle_beta   90.00
_cell.angle_gamma   90.00
#
_symmetry.space_group_name_H-M   'P 1'
#
loop_
_entity.id
_entity.type
_entity.pdbx_description
1 polymer ?
#
loop_
_entity_poly.entity_id
_entity_poly.type
_entity_poly.pdbx_seq_one_letter_code
_entity_poly.pdbx_strand_id
1 'polypeptide(L)'
;VSVGVNIRHNILIKSVVRKDGLWQLSDSNEKLLGEYDWVIVSTPPYQALQLLPQFSSLGSELVTRKMQSCFSLMLGFSGDLSLPFDAALPLGEDISWVSVNSSKPDRGQAYCLLIHSTNDWADRHFNDDHNVVLEHLIEESSNILDRDLKSAAHKTLHGWRFANIVRQEGKDYFLDATHNLALCGDWYIKGRVEAAFTSGYKVGQAIETILSD
;
A
#
# COMPACT_ATOMS: atom_id res chain seq x y z
N VAL A 1 -1.82 -9.22 14.48
CA VAL A 1 -2.49 -9.64 15.72
C VAL A 1 -3.99 -9.62 15.48
N SER A 2 -4.56 -10.73 15.01
CA SER A 2 -5.99 -10.87 14.69
C SER A 2 -6.62 -11.98 15.55
N VAL A 3 -6.48 -11.86 16.86
CA VAL A 3 -7.08 -12.81 17.80
C VAL A 3 -8.61 -12.64 17.76
N GLY A 4 -9.33 -13.73 17.41
CA GLY A 4 -10.79 -13.73 17.36
C GLY A 4 -11.42 -13.24 16.05
N VAL A 5 -10.62 -12.93 15.02
CA VAL A 5 -11.12 -12.51 13.70
C VAL A 5 -11.07 -13.67 12.71
N ASN A 6 -12.14 -13.92 12.00
CA ASN A 6 -12.16 -14.89 10.90
C ASN A 6 -11.55 -14.27 9.63
N ILE A 7 -10.35 -14.71 9.26
CA ILE A 7 -9.62 -14.21 8.09
C ILE A 7 -9.79 -15.21 6.93
N ARG A 8 -10.22 -14.70 5.78
CA ARG A 8 -10.34 -15.46 4.53
C ARG A 8 -9.35 -14.94 3.52
N HIS A 9 -8.32 -15.73 3.22
CA HIS A 9 -7.27 -15.40 2.25
C HIS A 9 -7.64 -15.82 0.83
N ASN A 10 -6.92 -15.26 -0.16
CA ASN A 10 -7.04 -15.59 -1.59
C ASN A 10 -8.46 -15.40 -2.15
N ILE A 11 -9.18 -14.41 -1.63
CA ILE A 11 -10.50 -14.04 -2.10
C ILE A 11 -10.46 -12.61 -2.63
N LEU A 12 -10.72 -12.45 -3.92
CA LEU A 12 -10.89 -11.16 -4.54
C LEU A 12 -12.38 -10.78 -4.49
N ILE A 13 -12.71 -9.76 -3.70
CA ILE A 13 -14.04 -9.17 -3.72
C ILE A 13 -14.17 -8.33 -5.00
N LYS A 14 -15.15 -8.60 -5.81
CA LYS A 14 -15.44 -7.87 -7.05
C LYS A 14 -16.63 -6.96 -6.93
N SER A 15 -17.60 -7.32 -6.09
CA SER A 15 -18.83 -6.55 -5.91
C SER A 15 -19.20 -6.45 -4.43
N VAL A 16 -19.61 -5.26 -4.02
CA VAL A 16 -20.14 -4.92 -2.69
C VAL A 16 -21.42 -4.16 -2.91
N VAL A 17 -22.56 -4.80 -2.67
CA VAL A 17 -23.90 -4.24 -2.96
C VAL A 17 -24.79 -4.31 -1.72
N ARG A 18 -25.55 -3.25 -1.45
CA ARG A 18 -26.55 -3.26 -0.38
C ARG A 18 -27.90 -3.68 -0.93
N LYS A 19 -28.46 -4.77 -0.37
CA LYS A 19 -29.75 -5.31 -0.74
C LYS A 19 -30.52 -5.76 0.50
N ASP A 20 -31.80 -5.41 0.59
CA ASP A 20 -32.70 -5.77 1.69
C ASP A 20 -32.14 -5.44 3.09
N GLY A 21 -31.38 -4.34 3.19
CA GLY A 21 -30.76 -3.88 4.43
C GLY A 21 -29.38 -4.48 4.74
N LEU A 22 -28.95 -5.52 4.04
CA LEU A 22 -27.67 -6.19 4.22
C LEU A 22 -26.67 -5.89 3.09
N TRP A 23 -25.40 -6.01 3.39
CA TRP A 23 -24.31 -5.94 2.43
C TRP A 23 -23.98 -7.31 1.86
N GLN A 24 -24.16 -7.50 0.57
CA GLN A 24 -23.79 -8.70 -0.17
C GLN A 24 -22.43 -8.52 -0.83
N LEU A 25 -21.51 -9.45 -0.58
CA LEU A 25 -20.17 -9.49 -1.15
C LEU A 25 -20.06 -10.64 -2.14
N SER A 26 -19.58 -10.37 -3.35
CA SER A 26 -19.36 -11.39 -4.38
C SER A 26 -17.95 -11.36 -4.93
N ASP A 27 -17.46 -12.51 -5.39
CA ASP A 27 -16.18 -12.67 -6.08
C ASP A 27 -16.27 -12.36 -7.59
N SER A 28 -15.17 -12.58 -8.32
CA SER A 28 -15.10 -12.38 -9.77
C SER A 28 -15.98 -13.31 -10.59
N ASN A 29 -16.48 -14.39 -10.02
CA ASN A 29 -17.39 -15.36 -10.64
C ASN A 29 -18.84 -15.12 -10.24
N GLU A 30 -19.16 -13.95 -9.65
CA GLU A 30 -20.49 -13.59 -9.13
C GLU A 30 -20.98 -14.49 -8.00
N LYS A 31 -20.09 -15.30 -7.41
CA LYS A 31 -20.43 -16.16 -6.28
C LYS A 31 -20.60 -15.31 -5.03
N LEU A 32 -21.76 -15.41 -4.39
CA LEU A 32 -22.03 -14.79 -3.08
C LEU A 32 -21.09 -15.38 -2.01
N LEU A 33 -20.33 -14.53 -1.35
CA LEU A 33 -19.37 -14.88 -0.31
C LEU A 33 -19.92 -14.71 1.10
N GLY A 34 -20.98 -13.92 1.24
CA GLY A 34 -21.69 -13.69 2.50
C GLY A 34 -22.52 -12.42 2.47
N GLU A 35 -23.35 -12.30 3.51
CA GLU A 35 -24.19 -11.13 3.81
C GLU A 35 -23.81 -10.60 5.18
N TYR A 36 -23.77 -9.27 5.32
CA TYR A 36 -23.22 -8.59 6.49
C TYR A 36 -24.02 -7.34 6.83
N ASP A 37 -24.15 -7.04 8.13
CA ASP A 37 -24.80 -5.82 8.61
C ASP A 37 -23.96 -4.58 8.32
N TRP A 38 -22.64 -4.68 8.43
CA TRP A 38 -21.67 -3.62 8.22
C TRP A 38 -20.61 -4.02 7.22
N VAL A 39 -20.15 -3.04 6.45
CA VAL A 39 -18.95 -3.16 5.60
C VAL A 39 -17.96 -2.06 5.94
N ILE A 40 -16.71 -2.45 6.19
CA ILE A 40 -15.58 -1.53 6.34
C ILE A 40 -14.62 -1.78 5.18
N VAL A 41 -14.42 -0.76 4.34
CA VAL A 41 -13.51 -0.84 3.19
C VAL A 41 -12.18 -0.20 3.55
N SER A 42 -11.10 -0.97 3.53
CA SER A 42 -9.74 -0.49 3.81
C SER A 42 -8.79 -0.56 2.60
N THR A 43 -9.34 -0.80 1.41
CA THR A 43 -8.57 -0.77 0.16
C THR A 43 -8.20 0.67 -0.22
N PRO A 44 -7.19 0.88 -1.07
CA PRO A 44 -6.86 2.21 -1.60
C PRO A 44 -8.08 2.95 -2.19
N PRO A 45 -8.11 4.30 -2.18
CA PRO A 45 -9.29 5.09 -2.57
C PRO A 45 -9.86 4.73 -3.94
N TYR A 46 -8.99 4.54 -4.92
CA TYR A 46 -9.40 4.14 -6.27
C TYR A 46 -10.11 2.78 -6.31
N GLN A 47 -9.60 1.81 -5.55
CA GLN A 47 -10.23 0.48 -5.44
C GLN A 47 -11.54 0.54 -4.65
N ALA A 48 -11.61 1.36 -3.61
CA ALA A 48 -12.85 1.59 -2.86
C ALA A 48 -13.96 2.17 -3.75
N LEU A 49 -13.64 3.13 -4.64
CA LEU A 49 -14.57 3.67 -5.63
C LEU A 49 -15.10 2.59 -6.58
N GLN A 50 -14.27 1.66 -6.99
CA GLN A 50 -14.70 0.56 -7.86
C GLN A 50 -15.62 -0.44 -7.17
N LEU A 51 -15.43 -0.65 -5.85
CA LEU A 51 -16.26 -1.54 -5.05
C LEU A 51 -17.62 -0.92 -4.66
N LEU A 52 -17.70 0.41 -4.59
CA LEU A 52 -18.87 1.16 -4.11
C LEU A 52 -19.41 2.16 -5.14
N PRO A 53 -19.66 1.75 -6.39
CA PRO A 53 -20.08 2.68 -7.46
C PRO A 53 -21.42 3.35 -7.20
N GLN A 54 -22.29 2.76 -6.38
CA GLN A 54 -23.61 3.30 -6.00
C GLN A 54 -23.51 4.47 -5.02
N PHE A 55 -22.35 4.71 -4.39
CA PHE A 55 -22.13 5.82 -3.46
C PHE A 55 -21.44 6.99 -4.17
N SER A 56 -22.13 7.67 -5.07
CA SER A 56 -21.57 8.80 -5.82
C SER A 56 -21.09 9.95 -4.92
N SER A 57 -21.67 10.10 -3.72
CA SER A 57 -21.23 11.10 -2.72
C SER A 57 -19.80 10.84 -2.22
N LEU A 58 -19.36 9.57 -2.19
CA LEU A 58 -17.97 9.23 -1.87
C LEU A 58 -17.01 9.61 -3.00
N GLY A 59 -17.48 9.66 -4.24
CA GLY A 59 -16.65 9.91 -5.41
C GLY A 59 -15.86 11.21 -5.29
N SER A 60 -16.50 12.30 -4.88
CA SER A 60 -15.85 13.60 -4.73
C SER A 60 -14.78 13.61 -3.63
N GLU A 61 -15.00 12.90 -2.53
CA GLU A 61 -14.03 12.78 -1.44
C GLU A 61 -12.84 11.90 -1.82
N LEU A 62 -13.09 10.71 -2.37
CA LEU A 62 -12.04 9.72 -2.65
C LEU A 62 -11.17 10.10 -3.85
N VAL A 63 -11.72 10.78 -4.87
CA VAL A 63 -10.95 11.22 -6.04
C VAL A 63 -9.86 12.25 -5.68
N THR A 64 -10.07 13.03 -4.62
CA THR A 64 -9.07 14.00 -4.15
C THR A 64 -7.89 13.34 -3.43
N ARG A 65 -8.05 12.11 -2.93
CA ARG A 65 -7.05 11.36 -2.18
C ARG A 65 -6.16 10.55 -3.12
N LYS A 66 -5.27 11.25 -3.82
CA LYS A 66 -4.37 10.65 -4.80
C LYS A 66 -3.19 9.97 -4.11
N MET A 67 -3.14 8.66 -4.19
CA MET A 67 -1.96 7.90 -3.78
C MET A 67 -0.90 7.94 -4.88
N GLN A 68 0.35 7.95 -4.46
CA GLN A 68 1.53 7.97 -5.32
C GLN A 68 2.12 6.55 -5.43
N SER A 69 2.75 6.28 -6.56
CA SER A 69 3.44 5.01 -6.77
C SER A 69 4.88 5.03 -6.22
N CYS A 70 5.45 3.84 -6.12
CA CYS A 70 6.85 3.63 -5.78
C CYS A 70 7.32 2.30 -6.37
N PHE A 71 8.53 2.26 -6.90
CA PHE A 71 9.21 1.03 -7.20
C PHE A 71 10.11 0.59 -6.03
N SER A 72 10.11 -0.71 -5.76
CA SER A 72 11.01 -1.34 -4.81
C SER A 72 11.94 -2.29 -5.57
N LEU A 73 13.20 -1.93 -5.68
CA LEU A 73 14.26 -2.76 -6.23
C LEU A 73 14.90 -3.57 -5.12
N MET A 74 14.91 -4.88 -5.26
CA MET A 74 15.49 -5.84 -4.31
C MET A 74 16.66 -6.54 -4.97
N LEU A 75 17.85 -6.37 -4.39
CA LEU A 75 19.09 -6.95 -4.90
C LEU A 75 19.71 -7.86 -3.86
N GLY A 76 20.20 -9.03 -4.29
CA GLY A 76 20.94 -9.98 -3.48
C GLY A 76 22.32 -10.24 -4.05
N PHE A 77 23.34 -10.26 -3.18
CA PHE A 77 24.74 -10.41 -3.56
C PHE A 77 25.37 -11.62 -2.86
N SER A 78 26.37 -12.22 -3.52
CA SER A 78 27.18 -13.31 -2.94
C SER A 78 28.22 -12.80 -1.94
N GLY A 79 28.54 -11.50 -1.97
CA GLY A 79 29.53 -10.85 -1.11
C GLY A 79 29.03 -9.52 -0.57
N ASP A 80 29.70 -9.00 0.43
CA ASP A 80 29.45 -7.70 1.03
C ASP A 80 29.94 -6.58 0.11
N LEU A 81 29.10 -5.56 -0.10
CA LEU A 81 29.45 -4.35 -0.86
C LEU A 81 30.19 -3.30 -0.02
N SER A 82 30.36 -3.56 1.27
CA SER A 82 31.05 -2.66 2.21
C SER A 82 30.51 -1.22 2.18
N LEU A 83 29.19 -1.08 2.25
CA LEU A 83 28.57 0.23 2.37
C LEU A 83 28.75 0.78 3.78
N PRO A 84 29.07 2.08 3.95
CA PRO A 84 29.38 2.68 5.25
C PRO A 84 28.13 3.04 6.08
N PHE A 85 26.96 2.48 5.73
CA PHE A 85 25.67 2.76 6.38
C PHE A 85 24.75 1.54 6.31
N ASP A 86 23.77 1.46 7.20
CA ASP A 86 22.67 0.50 7.15
C ASP A 86 21.49 1.00 6.32
N ALA A 87 21.30 2.32 6.29
CA ALA A 87 20.28 2.97 5.47
C ALA A 87 20.69 4.41 5.10
N ALA A 88 20.25 4.87 3.95
CA ALA A 88 20.51 6.21 3.45
C ALA A 88 19.31 6.82 2.72
N LEU A 89 19.22 8.15 2.79
CA LEU A 89 18.33 8.98 2.00
C LEU A 89 19.16 9.69 0.93
N PRO A 90 19.28 9.18 -0.28
CA PRO A 90 20.00 9.87 -1.35
C PRO A 90 19.33 11.20 -1.68
N LEU A 91 20.16 12.20 -1.97
CA LEU A 91 19.73 13.46 -2.54
C LEU A 91 19.82 13.33 -4.06
N GLY A 92 18.79 12.80 -4.67
CA GLY A 92 18.73 12.53 -6.10
C GLY A 92 17.30 12.66 -6.61
N GLU A 93 17.15 12.54 -7.92
CA GLU A 93 15.84 12.71 -8.56
C GLU A 93 15.03 11.42 -8.60
N ASP A 94 15.68 10.24 -8.69
CA ASP A 94 15.01 8.99 -9.00
C ASP A 94 14.98 8.01 -7.83
N ILE A 95 15.97 8.05 -6.93
CA ILE A 95 16.08 7.17 -5.75
C ILE A 95 15.82 7.97 -4.47
N SER A 96 14.92 7.49 -3.63
CA SER A 96 14.54 8.13 -2.36
C SER A 96 15.07 7.41 -1.12
N TRP A 97 15.39 6.12 -1.23
CA TRP A 97 15.79 5.31 -0.09
C TRP A 97 16.67 4.14 -0.51
N VAL A 98 17.71 3.90 0.25
CA VAL A 98 18.53 2.69 0.16
C VAL A 98 18.66 2.09 1.55
N SER A 99 18.50 0.79 1.69
CA SER A 99 18.81 0.08 2.94
C SER A 99 19.53 -1.24 2.70
N VAL A 100 20.50 -1.52 3.56
CA VAL A 100 21.13 -2.84 3.68
C VAL A 100 20.15 -3.72 4.44
N ASN A 101 19.31 -4.46 3.72
CA ASN A 101 18.21 -5.20 4.33
C ASN A 101 18.71 -6.38 5.20
N SER A 102 19.92 -6.87 4.91
CA SER A 102 20.61 -7.91 5.70
C SER A 102 21.14 -7.40 7.05
N SER A 103 21.31 -6.09 7.26
CA SER A 103 21.74 -5.55 8.56
C SER A 103 20.65 -5.53 9.63
N LYS A 104 19.38 -5.76 9.23
CA LYS A 104 18.25 -5.79 10.16
C LYS A 104 18.32 -7.04 11.06
N PRO A 105 17.79 -6.97 12.31
CA PRO A 105 17.72 -8.11 13.20
C PRO A 105 17.03 -9.33 12.56
N ASP A 106 17.48 -10.52 12.92
CA ASP A 106 16.91 -11.81 12.50
C ASP A 106 16.89 -12.04 10.97
N ARG A 107 17.84 -11.44 10.24
CA ARG A 107 18.05 -11.69 8.81
C ARG A 107 19.14 -12.73 8.57
N GLY A 108 19.03 -13.43 7.42
CA GLY A 108 20.07 -14.36 6.97
C GLY A 108 21.36 -13.65 6.57
N GLN A 109 22.42 -14.44 6.30
CA GLN A 109 23.77 -13.91 6.00
C GLN A 109 23.91 -13.36 4.56
N ALA A 110 22.93 -13.59 3.69
CA ALA A 110 22.99 -13.08 2.31
C ALA A 110 22.91 -11.54 2.31
N TYR A 111 23.88 -10.89 1.67
CA TYR A 111 23.90 -9.45 1.56
C TYR A 111 22.78 -8.97 0.62
N CYS A 112 21.86 -8.19 1.14
CA CYS A 112 20.68 -7.74 0.41
C CYS A 112 20.48 -6.24 0.53
N LEU A 113 20.19 -5.59 -0.60
CA LEU A 113 19.76 -4.19 -0.67
C LEU A 113 18.27 -4.11 -0.98
N LEU A 114 17.60 -3.16 -0.34
CA LEU A 114 16.27 -2.68 -0.71
C LEU A 114 16.38 -1.21 -1.06
N ILE A 115 15.98 -0.87 -2.27
CA ILE A 115 16.09 0.46 -2.84
C ILE A 115 14.68 0.90 -3.28
N HIS A 116 14.30 2.12 -2.93
CA HIS A 116 13.04 2.71 -3.36
C HIS A 116 13.27 3.87 -4.31
N SER A 117 12.46 3.94 -5.36
CA SER A 117 12.39 5.12 -6.20
C SER A 117 11.75 6.30 -5.46
N THR A 118 11.90 7.51 -5.99
CA THR A 118 11.01 8.61 -5.62
C THR A 118 9.60 8.36 -6.15
N ASN A 119 8.61 8.96 -5.50
CA ASN A 119 7.22 8.83 -5.93
C ASN A 119 6.99 9.51 -7.29
N ASP A 120 7.55 10.70 -7.47
CA ASP A 120 7.37 11.48 -8.71
C ASP A 120 7.98 10.75 -9.92
N TRP A 121 9.13 10.11 -9.76
CA TRP A 121 9.72 9.30 -10.82
C TRP A 121 8.84 8.06 -11.10
N ALA A 122 8.41 7.35 -10.06
CA ALA A 122 7.55 6.19 -10.20
C ALA A 122 6.22 6.52 -10.88
N ASP A 123 5.57 7.63 -10.55
CA ASP A 123 4.30 8.05 -11.17
C ASP A 123 4.45 8.28 -12.68
N ARG A 124 5.59 8.82 -13.12
CA ARG A 124 5.88 9.04 -14.54
C ARG A 124 6.17 7.74 -15.30
N HIS A 125 6.82 6.76 -14.64
CA HIS A 125 7.37 5.55 -15.27
C HIS A 125 6.62 4.27 -14.91
N PHE A 126 5.47 4.35 -14.22
CA PHE A 126 4.78 3.17 -13.69
C PHE A 126 4.26 2.21 -14.78
N ASN A 127 4.02 2.71 -15.97
CA ASN A 127 3.52 1.93 -17.09
C ASN A 127 4.59 1.60 -18.14
N ASP A 128 5.86 1.95 -17.89
CA ASP A 128 6.98 1.64 -18.77
C ASP A 128 7.32 0.13 -18.69
N ASP A 129 8.12 -0.34 -19.65
CA ASP A 129 8.59 -1.72 -19.63
C ASP A 129 9.36 -2.03 -18.34
N HIS A 130 9.00 -3.12 -17.69
CA HIS A 130 9.52 -3.49 -16.39
C HIS A 130 11.05 -3.70 -16.38
N ASN A 131 11.63 -4.21 -17.48
CA ASN A 131 13.08 -4.39 -17.57
C ASN A 131 13.80 -3.07 -17.75
N VAL A 132 13.21 -2.14 -18.52
CA VAL A 132 13.75 -0.79 -18.68
C VAL A 132 13.79 -0.08 -17.31
N VAL A 133 12.71 -0.16 -16.55
CA VAL A 133 12.65 0.40 -15.18
C VAL A 133 13.68 -0.26 -14.27
N LEU A 134 13.80 -1.58 -14.32
CA LEU A 134 14.78 -2.34 -13.52
C LEU A 134 16.21 -1.92 -13.82
N GLU A 135 16.57 -1.86 -15.09
CA GLU A 135 17.94 -1.48 -15.53
C GLU A 135 18.28 -0.05 -15.14
N HIS A 136 17.34 0.88 -15.34
CA HIS A 136 17.51 2.28 -14.96
C HIS A 136 17.77 2.42 -13.44
N LEU A 137 16.93 1.81 -12.61
CA LEU A 137 17.08 1.91 -11.15
C LEU A 137 18.38 1.23 -10.65
N ILE A 138 18.84 0.15 -11.29
CA ILE A 138 20.15 -0.45 -11.00
C ILE A 138 21.28 0.52 -11.36
N GLU A 139 21.21 1.16 -12.52
CA GLU A 139 22.24 2.08 -12.98
C GLU A 139 22.32 3.32 -12.08
N GLU A 140 21.19 3.97 -11.82
CA GLU A 140 21.14 5.13 -10.93
C GLU A 140 21.64 4.80 -9.51
N SER A 141 21.19 3.65 -8.97
CA SER A 141 21.65 3.22 -7.66
C SER A 141 23.15 2.89 -7.65
N SER A 142 23.69 2.33 -8.73
CA SER A 142 25.12 2.05 -8.87
C SER A 142 25.93 3.34 -8.84
N ASN A 143 25.46 4.37 -9.56
CA ASN A 143 26.12 5.69 -9.61
C ASN A 143 26.09 6.37 -8.23
N ILE A 144 24.93 6.38 -7.55
CA ILE A 144 24.78 6.98 -6.23
C ILE A 144 25.66 6.30 -5.17
N LEU A 145 25.77 4.97 -5.23
CA LEU A 145 26.49 4.19 -4.22
C LEU A 145 27.99 4.01 -4.54
N ASP A 146 28.42 4.39 -5.75
CA ASP A 146 29.75 4.08 -6.28
C ASP A 146 30.08 2.58 -6.14
N ARG A 147 29.15 1.73 -6.57
CA ARG A 147 29.23 0.26 -6.51
C ARG A 147 28.59 -0.37 -7.73
N ASP A 148 29.18 -1.46 -8.21
CA ASP A 148 28.58 -2.25 -9.30
C ASP A 148 27.41 -3.11 -8.80
N LEU A 149 26.19 -2.57 -8.91
CA LEU A 149 24.98 -3.32 -8.57
C LEU A 149 24.50 -4.24 -9.70
N LYS A 150 25.05 -4.11 -10.92
CA LYS A 150 24.76 -5.01 -12.04
C LYS A 150 25.22 -6.45 -11.76
N SER A 151 26.21 -6.60 -10.89
CA SER A 151 26.76 -7.90 -10.44
C SER A 151 25.84 -8.67 -9.47
N ALA A 152 24.71 -8.10 -9.03
CA ALA A 152 23.77 -8.77 -8.14
C ALA A 152 23.32 -10.12 -8.72
N ALA A 153 23.44 -11.20 -7.92
CA ALA A 153 23.01 -12.54 -8.27
C ALA A 153 21.48 -12.70 -8.29
N HIS A 154 20.79 -11.88 -7.50
CA HIS A 154 19.32 -11.80 -7.48
C HIS A 154 18.88 -10.37 -7.71
N LYS A 155 17.91 -10.18 -8.63
CA LYS A 155 17.34 -8.89 -9.00
C LYS A 155 15.85 -9.04 -9.10
N THR A 156 15.12 -8.28 -8.32
CA THR A 156 13.65 -8.24 -8.38
C THR A 156 13.16 -6.80 -8.26
N LEU A 157 12.27 -6.41 -9.14
CA LEU A 157 11.58 -5.14 -9.09
C LEU A 157 10.11 -5.37 -8.74
N HIS A 158 9.57 -4.56 -7.85
CA HIS A 158 8.13 -4.54 -7.56
C HIS A 158 7.60 -3.11 -7.66
N GLY A 159 6.52 -2.92 -8.41
CA GLY A 159 5.82 -1.64 -8.53
C GLY A 159 4.62 -1.57 -7.59
N TRP A 160 4.67 -0.66 -6.64
CA TRP A 160 3.55 -0.33 -5.75
C TRP A 160 2.78 0.85 -6.31
N ARG A 161 1.64 0.61 -6.93
CA ARG A 161 0.81 1.68 -7.52
C ARG A 161 0.21 2.62 -6.47
N PHE A 162 -0.09 2.11 -5.30
CA PHE A 162 -0.69 2.83 -4.18
C PHE A 162 0.22 2.77 -2.97
N ALA A 163 1.46 3.28 -3.12
CA ALA A 163 2.53 3.13 -2.14
C ALA A 163 2.46 4.17 -1.03
N ASN A 164 2.11 5.39 -1.37
CA ASN A 164 2.23 6.51 -0.44
C ASN A 164 1.14 7.56 -0.71
N ILE A 165 0.95 8.45 0.25
CA ILE A 165 0.11 9.63 0.11
C ILE A 165 0.69 10.75 0.98
N VAL A 166 0.62 11.98 0.51
CA VAL A 166 0.95 13.15 1.32
C VAL A 166 -0.04 13.29 2.48
N ARG A 167 0.36 14.02 3.52
CA ARG A 167 -0.51 14.25 4.69
C ARG A 167 -1.84 14.84 4.23
N GLN A 168 -2.92 14.21 4.70
CA GLN A 168 -4.28 14.64 4.46
C GLN A 168 -4.78 15.52 5.59
N GLU A 169 -5.70 16.43 5.26
CA GLU A 169 -6.45 17.21 6.23
C GLU A 169 -7.88 16.66 6.34
N GLY A 170 -8.53 16.91 7.46
CA GLY A 170 -9.92 16.52 7.71
C GLY A 170 -10.08 15.29 8.59
N LYS A 171 -11.08 14.46 8.27
CA LYS A 171 -11.40 13.27 9.07
C LYS A 171 -10.43 12.14 8.79
N ASP A 172 -10.11 11.38 9.83
CA ASP A 172 -9.21 10.23 9.75
C ASP A 172 -9.88 8.96 9.19
N TYR A 173 -11.17 9.01 8.93
CA TYR A 173 -11.98 7.93 8.35
C TYR A 173 -13.31 8.48 7.81
N PHE A 174 -14.03 7.67 7.04
CA PHE A 174 -15.41 7.90 6.66
C PHE A 174 -16.35 6.97 7.42
N LEU A 175 -17.53 7.46 7.80
CA LEU A 175 -18.58 6.67 8.45
C LEU A 175 -19.96 7.16 8.00
N ASP A 176 -20.75 6.24 7.47
CA ASP A 176 -22.17 6.39 7.16
C ASP A 176 -22.99 5.38 7.97
N ALA A 177 -23.54 5.83 9.10
CA ALA A 177 -24.35 5.00 9.98
C ALA A 177 -25.69 4.62 9.35
N THR A 178 -26.21 5.40 8.41
CA THR A 178 -27.49 5.11 7.73
C THR A 178 -27.37 3.89 6.83
N HIS A 179 -26.21 3.71 6.21
CA HIS A 179 -25.97 2.58 5.32
C HIS A 179 -25.07 1.50 5.96
N ASN A 180 -24.64 1.68 7.20
CA ASN A 180 -23.70 0.79 7.89
C ASN A 180 -22.41 0.59 7.06
N LEU A 181 -21.83 1.70 6.59
CA LEU A 181 -20.65 1.73 5.74
C LEU A 181 -19.56 2.58 6.37
N ALA A 182 -18.35 2.05 6.40
CA ALA A 182 -17.18 2.82 6.80
C ALA A 182 -16.01 2.60 5.84
N LEU A 183 -15.12 3.60 5.75
CA LEU A 183 -13.86 3.50 5.04
C LEU A 183 -12.73 3.96 5.96
N CYS A 184 -11.61 3.26 5.93
CA CYS A 184 -10.42 3.58 6.70
C CYS A 184 -9.15 3.21 5.91
N GLY A 185 -8.02 3.72 6.35
CA GLY A 185 -6.72 3.43 5.77
C GLY A 185 -5.72 4.52 6.06
N ASP A 186 -4.45 4.27 5.76
CA ASP A 186 -3.38 5.27 5.88
C ASP A 186 -3.66 6.51 5.02
N TRP A 187 -4.35 6.33 3.92
CA TRP A 187 -4.71 7.36 2.96
C TRP A 187 -5.74 8.40 3.47
N TYR A 188 -6.30 8.19 4.67
CA TYR A 188 -7.05 9.24 5.37
C TYR A 188 -6.16 10.21 6.13
N ILE A 189 -4.93 9.82 6.48
CA ILE A 189 -4.02 10.59 7.34
C ILE A 189 -2.71 10.90 6.60
N LYS A 190 -1.90 9.87 6.33
CA LYS A 190 -0.65 9.92 5.56
C LYS A 190 -0.14 8.48 5.32
N GLY A 191 0.64 8.27 4.27
CA GLY A 191 1.17 6.95 3.91
C GLY A 191 2.13 6.37 4.96
N ARG A 192 1.60 5.80 6.06
CA ARG A 192 2.35 5.12 7.13
C ARG A 192 1.50 4.07 7.82
N VAL A 193 2.15 2.99 8.27
CA VAL A 193 1.51 1.90 9.03
C VAL A 193 0.75 2.42 10.26
N GLU A 194 1.35 3.35 11.01
CA GLU A 194 0.71 3.99 12.19
C GLU A 194 -0.57 4.76 11.81
N ALA A 195 -0.58 5.39 10.65
CA ALA A 195 -1.76 6.10 10.14
C ALA A 195 -2.89 5.12 9.78
N ALA A 196 -2.56 3.98 9.16
CA ALA A 196 -3.54 2.92 8.89
C ALA A 196 -4.15 2.38 10.19
N PHE A 197 -3.30 2.10 11.18
CA PHE A 197 -3.76 1.67 12.51
C PHE A 197 -4.68 2.71 13.16
N THR A 198 -4.25 3.98 13.19
CA THR A 198 -5.02 5.07 13.81
C THR A 198 -6.38 5.25 13.14
N SER A 199 -6.43 5.23 11.81
CA SER A 199 -7.66 5.32 11.04
C SER A 199 -8.61 4.17 11.36
N GLY A 200 -8.13 2.92 11.31
CA GLY A 200 -8.93 1.73 11.63
C GLY A 200 -9.40 1.69 13.08
N TYR A 201 -8.55 2.07 14.03
CA TYR A 201 -8.91 2.11 15.45
C TYR A 201 -10.05 3.10 15.72
N LYS A 202 -9.98 4.32 15.15
CA LYS A 202 -11.02 5.34 15.29
C LYS A 202 -12.36 4.92 14.67
N VAL A 203 -12.33 4.24 13.51
CA VAL A 203 -13.54 3.63 12.92
C VAL A 203 -14.15 2.60 13.87
N GLY A 204 -13.31 1.71 14.43
CA GLY A 204 -13.79 0.70 15.38
C GLY A 204 -14.49 1.31 16.58
N GLN A 205 -13.90 2.34 17.21
CA GLN A 205 -14.52 3.05 18.33
C GLN A 205 -15.85 3.72 17.94
N ALA A 206 -15.92 4.34 16.76
CA ALA A 206 -17.14 5.00 16.31
C ALA A 206 -18.28 4.00 16.04
N ILE A 207 -17.98 2.83 15.47
CA ILE A 207 -18.97 1.76 15.25
C ILE A 207 -19.42 1.16 16.59
N GLU A 208 -18.48 0.91 17.52
CA GLU A 208 -18.80 0.42 18.85
C GLU A 208 -19.80 1.32 19.59
N THR A 209 -19.61 2.63 19.50
CA THR A 209 -20.55 3.61 20.06
C THR A 209 -21.94 3.47 19.45
N ILE A 210 -22.06 3.35 18.13
CA ILE A 210 -23.35 3.18 17.44
C ILE A 210 -24.06 1.89 17.82
N LEU A 211 -23.31 0.81 18.03
CA LEU A 211 -23.89 -0.49 18.39
C LEU A 211 -24.28 -0.61 19.86
N SER A 212 -23.85 0.35 20.71
CA SER A 212 -24.13 0.37 22.15
C SER A 212 -25.34 1.25 22.49
N ASP A 213 -25.76 2.13 21.57
CA ASP A 213 -26.95 2.97 21.66
C ASP A 213 -28.21 2.21 21.17
#